data_c3fed51287a4b92898e755cd92800df1
#
_entry.id   c3fed51287a4b92898e755cd92800df1
#
_cell.length_a   1.000
_cell.length_b   1.000
_cell.length_c   1.000
_cell.angle_alpha   90.00
_cell.angle_beta   90.00
_cell.angle_gamma   90.00
#
_symmetry.space_group_name_H-M   'P 1'
#
loop_
_entity.id
_entity.type
_entity.pdbx_description
1 polymer ?
#
loop_
_entity_poly.entity_id
_entity_poly.type
_entity_poly.pdbx_seq_one_letter_code
_entity_poly.pdbx_strand_id
1 'polypeptide(L)'
;MGRWFLAVLCAVSFALLGAGRAAAFSTNDDVSIQMDDGVVLKATLYTPSTPPPAKGYPAIVLFHGLGGKRQDLDFIAKRWADTYVVLSFDARGHGQSEGLTSIDGPREIADTRAIFDWLASNTALPAHPLVDSKRIGAWGISLGGGNVLRSLVQGVPFAAAEVVETWTNLYSALVPQDLSKSGAIFNFLSSVPADRLDPSVVAVKDDGLTSTNLGAVKQFGRLRSSSALLSKVKTPLYFFQGRRDFAFDIAQAVNGYRLVKGPKKLYIGDFGHSPSKFPGPDIQQVLAEGTRWFARYLLETSGSPTKLPFSLSPDPWRGKARTYKGMPPTGLLRIRFPGGNTLTGIAKSQRTVRRLPKSVETLGSATIRVKATISGGWSKLVAVLTARTPKGKVIVVSEGGVNTAGERGAHALTIRLLDDATLIPRGSKLTLTLASSSLAQNPANLLYLDLPMPPAARIAFGPAQLSLPVLRAPVSR
;
A
#
# COMPACT_ATOMS: atom_id res chain seq x y z
N MET A 1 -66.69 -57.39 4.58
CA MET A 1 -67.22 -56.34 5.43
C MET A 1 -66.06 -55.42 5.78
N GLY A 2 -65.88 -54.36 5.06
CA GLY A 2 -64.76 -53.43 5.26
C GLY A 2 -65.30 -52.04 5.28
N ARG A 3 -65.07 -51.33 6.39
CA ARG A 3 -65.46 -49.93 6.58
C ARG A 3 -64.32 -49.01 6.16
N TRP A 4 -64.60 -48.17 5.20
CA TRP A 4 -63.73 -47.03 4.78
C TRP A 4 -63.89 -45.85 5.72
N PHE A 5 -62.80 -45.37 6.30
CA PHE A 5 -62.71 -44.04 6.98
C PHE A 5 -62.01 -43.06 6.04
N LEU A 6 -62.78 -42.06 5.59
CA LEU A 6 -62.23 -40.86 4.93
C LEU A 6 -61.63 -39.95 6.02
N ALA A 7 -60.36 -39.68 5.95
CA ALA A 7 -59.71 -38.61 6.70
C ALA A 7 -59.57 -37.40 5.78
N VAL A 8 -60.28 -36.32 6.12
CA VAL A 8 -60.15 -35.01 5.48
C VAL A 8 -58.94 -34.30 6.10
N LEU A 9 -57.86 -34.13 5.32
CA LEU A 9 -56.70 -33.32 5.71
C LEU A 9 -56.97 -31.86 5.32
N CYS A 10 -57.27 -30.99 6.29
CA CYS A 10 -57.20 -29.52 6.10
C CYS A 10 -55.73 -29.08 6.01
N ALA A 11 -55.29 -28.78 4.79
CA ALA A 11 -54.01 -28.10 4.58
C ALA A 11 -54.15 -26.59 4.91
N VAL A 12 -53.69 -26.20 6.07
CA VAL A 12 -53.51 -24.80 6.42
C VAL A 12 -52.19 -24.35 5.77
N SER A 13 -52.30 -23.63 4.64
CA SER A 13 -51.15 -22.98 4.00
C SER A 13 -50.77 -21.73 4.82
N PHE A 14 -49.73 -21.87 5.65
CA PHE A 14 -49.03 -20.73 6.21
C PHE A 14 -48.23 -20.05 5.09
N ALA A 15 -48.74 -19.01 4.51
CA ALA A 15 -47.98 -18.09 3.72
C ALA A 15 -47.04 -17.29 4.68
N LEU A 16 -45.81 -17.80 4.83
CA LEU A 16 -44.71 -17.03 5.39
C LEU A 16 -44.44 -15.88 4.42
N LEU A 17 -45.06 -14.75 4.66
CA LEU A 17 -44.62 -13.45 4.16
C LEU A 17 -43.22 -13.23 4.74
N GLY A 18 -42.20 -13.61 3.97
CA GLY A 18 -40.84 -13.21 4.23
C GLY A 18 -40.79 -11.68 4.15
N ALA A 19 -40.87 -11.00 5.30
CA ALA A 19 -40.52 -9.61 5.39
C ALA A 19 -39.07 -9.48 4.93
N GLY A 20 -38.86 -9.17 3.66
CA GLY A 20 -37.54 -8.80 3.15
C GLY A 20 -37.02 -7.71 4.06
N ARG A 21 -35.88 -7.94 4.71
CA ARG A 21 -35.20 -6.88 5.45
C ARG A 21 -34.99 -5.75 4.47
N ALA A 22 -35.61 -4.57 4.72
CA ALA A 22 -35.33 -3.37 3.95
C ALA A 22 -33.81 -3.17 3.91
N ALA A 23 -33.27 -2.88 2.72
CA ALA A 23 -31.84 -2.62 2.58
C ALA A 23 -31.43 -1.52 3.54
N ALA A 24 -30.33 -1.71 4.26
CA ALA A 24 -29.85 -0.73 5.26
C ALA A 24 -29.36 0.58 4.61
N PHE A 25 -29.17 0.60 3.29
CA PHE A 25 -28.76 1.74 2.47
C PHE A 25 -29.33 1.63 1.05
N SER A 26 -29.39 2.77 0.35
CA SER A 26 -29.64 2.87 -1.09
C SER A 26 -28.33 3.13 -1.84
N THR A 27 -28.31 2.81 -3.13
CA THR A 27 -27.16 3.02 -4.02
C THR A 27 -27.59 3.79 -5.26
N ASN A 28 -26.83 4.83 -5.61
CA ASN A 28 -26.93 5.53 -6.88
C ASN A 28 -25.60 5.39 -7.63
N ASP A 29 -25.59 4.59 -8.70
CA ASP A 29 -24.40 4.26 -9.48
C ASP A 29 -24.13 5.24 -10.64
N ASP A 30 -25.04 6.19 -10.89
CA ASP A 30 -24.95 7.16 -12.00
C ASP A 30 -24.74 8.60 -11.48
N VAL A 31 -23.83 8.76 -10.54
CA VAL A 31 -23.41 10.09 -10.10
C VAL A 31 -22.34 10.62 -11.04
N SER A 32 -22.55 11.83 -11.54
CA SER A 32 -21.59 12.56 -12.38
C SER A 32 -21.19 13.85 -11.68
N ILE A 33 -19.89 14.05 -11.49
CA ILE A 33 -19.34 15.25 -10.83
C ILE A 33 -18.46 15.96 -11.85
N GLN A 34 -18.88 17.16 -12.25
CA GLN A 34 -18.13 17.97 -13.21
C GLN A 34 -17.03 18.74 -12.49
N MET A 35 -15.80 18.64 -13.01
CA MET A 35 -14.63 19.36 -12.55
C MET A 35 -14.56 20.76 -13.18
N ASP A 36 -13.74 21.64 -12.64
CA ASP A 36 -13.57 23.02 -13.12
C ASP A 36 -12.93 23.16 -14.53
N ASP A 37 -12.30 22.09 -15.01
CA ASP A 37 -11.75 21.98 -16.37
C ASP A 37 -12.70 21.29 -17.36
N GLY A 38 -13.93 21.04 -16.96
CA GLY A 38 -14.95 20.40 -17.78
C GLY A 38 -14.96 18.87 -17.79
N VAL A 39 -13.94 18.23 -17.22
CA VAL A 39 -13.88 16.77 -17.08
C VAL A 39 -14.96 16.27 -16.14
N VAL A 40 -15.62 15.17 -16.52
CA VAL A 40 -16.67 14.54 -15.69
C VAL A 40 -16.11 13.29 -15.03
N LEU A 41 -16.21 13.25 -13.70
CA LEU A 41 -15.89 12.05 -12.91
C LEU A 41 -17.17 11.29 -12.58
N LYS A 42 -17.11 9.96 -12.71
CA LYS A 42 -18.21 9.04 -12.39
C LYS A 42 -18.05 8.48 -10.99
N ALA A 43 -19.17 8.43 -10.26
CA ALA A 43 -19.17 7.99 -8.88
C ALA A 43 -20.41 7.12 -8.56
N THR A 44 -20.30 6.38 -7.46
CA THR A 44 -21.38 5.66 -6.79
C THR A 44 -21.59 6.28 -5.42
N LEU A 45 -22.81 6.69 -5.13
CA LEU A 45 -23.21 7.22 -3.83
C LEU A 45 -24.06 6.19 -3.09
N TYR A 46 -23.58 5.80 -1.91
CA TYR A 46 -24.34 4.96 -0.97
C TYR A 46 -24.90 5.84 0.13
N THR A 47 -26.20 5.72 0.39
CA THR A 47 -26.90 6.57 1.37
C THR A 47 -27.64 5.68 2.37
N PRO A 48 -27.47 5.88 3.70
CA PRO A 48 -28.21 5.14 4.71
C PRO A 48 -29.74 5.26 4.49
N SER A 49 -30.49 4.20 4.78
CA SER A 49 -31.97 4.20 4.64
C SER A 49 -32.67 4.85 5.83
N THR A 50 -31.97 5.17 6.92
CA THR A 50 -32.52 5.93 8.05
C THR A 50 -32.68 7.40 7.68
N PRO A 51 -33.60 8.18 8.30
CA PRO A 51 -33.66 9.62 8.06
C PRO A 51 -32.35 10.33 8.42
N PRO A 52 -31.92 11.34 7.66
CA PRO A 52 -30.70 12.07 7.95
C PRO A 52 -30.76 12.81 9.29
N PRO A 53 -29.70 12.82 10.08
CA PRO A 53 -29.58 13.69 11.25
C PRO A 53 -29.73 15.17 10.85
N ALA A 54 -30.12 16.04 11.79
CA ALA A 54 -30.35 17.46 11.52
C ALA A 54 -29.15 18.20 10.87
N LYS A 55 -27.92 17.74 11.12
CA LYS A 55 -26.67 18.27 10.51
C LYS A 55 -26.24 17.49 9.26
N GLY A 56 -26.99 16.49 8.83
CA GLY A 56 -26.58 15.53 7.80
C GLY A 56 -25.82 14.33 8.36
N TYR A 57 -25.60 13.34 7.51
CA TYR A 57 -24.81 12.15 7.84
C TYR A 57 -23.30 12.48 7.90
N PRO A 58 -22.53 11.77 8.70
CA PRO A 58 -21.08 11.69 8.44
C PRO A 58 -20.85 10.98 7.11
N ALA A 59 -19.75 11.28 6.41
CA ALA A 59 -19.47 10.70 5.11
C ALA A 59 -18.03 10.18 5.01
N ILE A 60 -17.81 9.26 4.06
CA ILE A 60 -16.50 8.72 3.72
C ILE A 60 -16.33 8.73 2.21
N VAL A 61 -15.24 9.33 1.72
CA VAL A 61 -14.85 9.27 0.31
C VAL A 61 -13.81 8.17 0.13
N LEU A 62 -14.02 7.30 -0.87
CA LEU A 62 -13.17 6.16 -1.17
C LEU A 62 -12.35 6.41 -2.44
N PHE A 63 -11.04 6.17 -2.36
CA PHE A 63 -10.05 6.38 -3.41
C PHE A 63 -9.41 5.04 -3.80
N HIS A 64 -9.62 4.59 -5.04
CA HIS A 64 -9.08 3.33 -5.55
C HIS A 64 -7.58 3.41 -5.93
N GLY A 65 -6.95 2.26 -6.17
CA GLY A 65 -5.57 2.16 -6.67
C GLY A 65 -5.43 2.44 -8.16
N LEU A 66 -4.19 2.58 -8.64
CA LEU A 66 -3.89 2.81 -10.06
C LEU A 66 -4.41 1.65 -10.92
N GLY A 67 -5.04 1.97 -12.04
CA GLY A 67 -5.68 1.01 -12.93
C GLY A 67 -6.99 0.41 -12.39
N GLY A 68 -7.40 0.77 -11.16
CA GLY A 68 -8.65 0.34 -10.54
C GLY A 68 -9.85 1.20 -10.94
N LYS A 69 -10.97 0.91 -10.32
CA LYS A 69 -12.25 1.62 -10.49
C LYS A 69 -13.06 1.59 -9.21
N ARG A 70 -14.09 2.44 -9.12
CA ARG A 70 -14.94 2.58 -7.93
C ARG A 70 -15.57 1.28 -7.46
N GLN A 71 -15.93 0.37 -8.38
CA GLN A 71 -16.54 -0.92 -8.03
C GLN A 71 -15.58 -1.86 -7.29
N ASP A 72 -14.27 -1.70 -7.46
CA ASP A 72 -13.27 -2.52 -6.75
C ASP A 72 -13.35 -2.27 -5.22
N LEU A 73 -13.95 -1.15 -4.81
CA LEU A 73 -14.14 -0.75 -3.42
C LEU A 73 -15.53 -1.03 -2.86
N ASP A 74 -16.43 -1.67 -3.61
CA ASP A 74 -17.81 -1.96 -3.19
C ASP A 74 -17.89 -2.68 -1.85
N PHE A 75 -16.99 -3.64 -1.60
CA PHE A 75 -16.98 -4.41 -0.36
C PHE A 75 -16.61 -3.54 0.86
N ILE A 76 -15.84 -2.47 0.64
CA ILE A 76 -15.51 -1.46 1.65
C ILE A 76 -16.68 -0.49 1.82
N ALA A 77 -17.22 0.03 0.72
CA ALA A 77 -18.35 0.96 0.73
C ALA A 77 -19.54 0.36 1.48
N LYS A 78 -19.95 -0.85 1.13
CA LYS A 78 -21.08 -1.57 1.72
C LYS A 78 -20.90 -1.86 3.23
N ARG A 79 -19.68 -1.88 3.73
CA ARG A 79 -19.42 -2.06 5.15
C ARG A 79 -19.83 -0.83 5.98
N TRP A 80 -19.79 0.36 5.40
CA TRP A 80 -20.02 1.62 6.09
C TRP A 80 -21.34 2.30 5.68
N ALA A 81 -21.97 1.84 4.59
CA ALA A 81 -23.11 2.48 3.97
C ALA A 81 -24.39 2.49 4.80
N ASP A 82 -24.50 1.70 5.86
CA ASP A 82 -25.63 1.73 6.81
C ASP A 82 -25.55 2.89 7.81
N THR A 83 -24.36 3.46 7.99
CA THR A 83 -24.07 4.48 9.01
C THR A 83 -23.56 5.78 8.40
N TYR A 84 -22.86 5.72 7.29
CA TYR A 84 -22.22 6.85 6.59
C TYR A 84 -22.80 6.99 5.19
N VAL A 85 -22.87 8.22 4.69
CA VAL A 85 -22.87 8.42 3.25
C VAL A 85 -21.49 8.03 2.74
N VAL A 86 -21.43 7.13 1.76
CA VAL A 86 -20.17 6.71 1.17
C VAL A 86 -20.15 7.08 -0.30
N LEU A 87 -19.12 7.82 -0.72
CA LEU A 87 -18.87 8.17 -2.11
C LEU A 87 -17.64 7.40 -2.60
N SER A 88 -17.83 6.51 -3.58
CA SER A 88 -16.76 5.86 -4.33
C SER A 88 -16.74 6.39 -5.75
N PHE A 89 -15.61 6.84 -6.27
CA PHE A 89 -15.52 7.45 -7.59
C PHE A 89 -14.39 6.86 -8.41
N ASP A 90 -14.54 6.89 -9.73
CA ASP A 90 -13.44 6.62 -10.64
C ASP A 90 -12.56 7.87 -10.73
N ALA A 91 -11.30 7.76 -10.37
CA ALA A 91 -10.34 8.85 -10.50
C ALA A 91 -10.17 9.24 -11.99
N ARG A 92 -9.72 10.46 -12.24
CA ARG A 92 -9.40 10.98 -13.57
C ARG A 92 -8.55 9.96 -14.37
N GLY A 93 -8.96 9.65 -15.61
CA GLY A 93 -8.30 8.68 -16.46
C GLY A 93 -8.55 7.21 -16.09
N HIS A 94 -9.49 6.92 -15.17
CA HIS A 94 -9.82 5.56 -14.74
C HIS A 94 -11.31 5.25 -14.93
N GLY A 95 -11.63 3.97 -15.01
CA GLY A 95 -13.00 3.47 -15.08
C GLY A 95 -13.82 4.16 -16.16
N GLN A 96 -14.96 4.75 -15.75
CA GLN A 96 -15.87 5.50 -16.61
C GLN A 96 -15.64 7.02 -16.56
N SER A 97 -14.70 7.50 -15.74
CA SER A 97 -14.33 8.91 -15.68
C SER A 97 -13.52 9.33 -16.90
N GLU A 98 -13.65 10.60 -17.22
CA GLU A 98 -12.91 11.25 -18.30
C GLU A 98 -11.51 11.68 -17.84
N GLY A 99 -10.79 12.36 -18.75
CA GLY A 99 -9.48 12.95 -18.50
C GLY A 99 -8.33 11.95 -18.50
N LEU A 100 -7.16 12.42 -18.03
CA LEU A 100 -5.90 11.68 -18.05
C LEU A 100 -5.33 11.61 -16.62
N THR A 101 -4.78 10.47 -16.23
CA THR A 101 -4.14 10.34 -14.91
C THR A 101 -2.72 10.86 -14.92
N SER A 102 -2.41 11.74 -13.99
CA SER A 102 -1.05 12.25 -13.75
C SER A 102 -0.39 11.63 -12.51
N ILE A 103 -0.99 10.58 -11.94
CA ILE A 103 -0.50 9.86 -10.74
C ILE A 103 -0.40 10.79 -9.54
N ASP A 104 -1.53 11.28 -9.03
CA ASP A 104 -1.65 12.23 -7.92
C ASP A 104 -0.92 13.57 -8.14
N GLY A 105 -0.93 14.04 -9.38
CA GLY A 105 -0.46 15.39 -9.69
C GLY A 105 -1.41 16.48 -9.19
N PRO A 106 -1.08 17.75 -9.45
CA PRO A 106 -1.90 18.87 -8.96
C PRO A 106 -3.36 18.82 -9.39
N ARG A 107 -3.64 18.24 -10.58
CA ARG A 107 -5.00 18.16 -11.12
C ARG A 107 -5.90 17.22 -10.32
N GLU A 108 -5.41 16.02 -10.00
CA GLU A 108 -6.19 15.06 -9.19
C GLU A 108 -6.42 15.57 -7.76
N ILE A 109 -5.53 16.41 -7.24
CA ILE A 109 -5.75 17.04 -5.92
C ILE A 109 -6.83 18.14 -6.00
N ALA A 110 -6.91 18.88 -7.11
CA ALA A 110 -8.01 19.80 -7.37
C ALA A 110 -9.34 19.06 -7.51
N ASP A 111 -9.35 17.92 -8.22
CA ASP A 111 -10.53 17.03 -8.31
C ASP A 111 -10.99 16.57 -6.92
N THR A 112 -10.06 16.16 -6.06
CA THR A 112 -10.40 15.74 -4.69
C THR A 112 -11.06 16.88 -3.89
N ARG A 113 -10.60 18.11 -4.05
CA ARG A 113 -11.23 19.28 -3.43
C ARG A 113 -12.66 19.49 -3.99
N ALA A 114 -12.81 19.43 -5.30
CA ALA A 114 -14.12 19.57 -5.95
C ALA A 114 -15.10 18.48 -5.50
N ILE A 115 -14.63 17.22 -5.37
CA ILE A 115 -15.43 16.11 -4.83
C ILE A 115 -15.85 16.37 -3.37
N PHE A 116 -14.91 16.85 -2.54
CA PHE A 116 -15.21 17.22 -1.15
C PHE A 116 -16.28 18.29 -1.10
N ASP A 117 -16.13 19.37 -1.87
CA ASP A 117 -17.05 20.50 -1.90
C ASP A 117 -18.42 20.08 -2.45
N TRP A 118 -18.46 19.26 -3.51
CA TRP A 118 -19.68 18.70 -4.06
C TRP A 118 -20.44 17.87 -3.00
N LEU A 119 -19.74 17.01 -2.27
CA LEU A 119 -20.36 16.19 -1.22
C LEU A 119 -20.82 17.02 -0.05
N ALA A 120 -20.07 18.03 0.35
CA ALA A 120 -20.40 18.95 1.46
C ALA A 120 -21.59 19.86 1.15
N SER A 121 -21.84 20.18 -0.13
CA SER A 121 -22.95 21.01 -0.58
C SER A 121 -24.20 20.22 -0.96
N ASN A 122 -24.14 18.89 -0.97
CA ASN A 122 -25.26 18.04 -1.37
C ASN A 122 -26.38 18.08 -0.34
N THR A 123 -27.64 18.19 -0.81
CA THR A 123 -28.82 18.27 0.04
C THR A 123 -29.75 17.08 -0.20
N ALA A 124 -30.28 16.50 0.88
CA ALA A 124 -31.26 15.42 0.82
C ALA A 124 -32.68 15.95 0.55
N LEU A 125 -32.97 17.15 1.09
CA LEU A 125 -34.23 17.86 0.98
C LEU A 125 -33.95 19.36 0.87
N PRO A 126 -34.87 20.19 0.30
CA PRO A 126 -34.72 21.64 0.36
C PRO A 126 -34.53 22.06 1.83
N ALA A 127 -33.43 22.69 2.16
CA ALA A 127 -33.04 23.17 3.49
C ALA A 127 -32.39 22.16 4.46
N HIS A 128 -32.18 20.89 4.09
CA HIS A 128 -31.46 19.94 4.93
C HIS A 128 -30.23 19.38 4.21
N PRO A 129 -29.01 19.52 4.77
CA PRO A 129 -27.83 18.94 4.18
C PRO A 129 -27.92 17.40 4.22
N LEU A 130 -27.50 16.73 3.14
CA LEU A 130 -27.33 15.28 3.14
C LEU A 130 -26.16 14.88 4.02
N VAL A 131 -25.06 15.64 3.96
CA VAL A 131 -23.79 15.36 4.64
C VAL A 131 -23.40 16.51 5.56
N ASP A 132 -22.92 16.18 6.75
CA ASP A 132 -22.26 17.13 7.64
C ASP A 132 -20.84 17.39 7.13
N SER A 133 -20.59 18.55 6.55
CA SER A 133 -19.30 18.95 5.97
C SER A 133 -18.11 18.91 6.95
N LYS A 134 -18.42 18.92 8.27
CA LYS A 134 -17.40 18.79 9.33
C LYS A 134 -17.04 17.34 9.65
N ARG A 135 -17.76 16.37 9.10
CA ARG A 135 -17.61 14.94 9.38
C ARG A 135 -17.41 14.11 8.12
N ILE A 136 -16.62 14.62 7.18
CA ILE A 136 -16.21 13.90 5.97
C ILE A 136 -14.84 13.29 6.22
N GLY A 137 -14.75 11.96 6.11
CA GLY A 137 -13.50 11.19 6.15
C GLY A 137 -13.04 10.78 4.77
N ALA A 138 -11.79 10.32 4.69
CA ALA A 138 -11.20 9.77 3.46
C ALA A 138 -10.56 8.41 3.72
N TRP A 139 -10.78 7.47 2.81
CA TRP A 139 -10.11 6.18 2.78
C TRP A 139 -9.47 5.97 1.41
N GLY A 140 -8.20 5.62 1.36
CA GLY A 140 -7.51 5.44 0.08
C GLY A 140 -6.47 4.33 0.10
N ILE A 141 -6.40 3.58 -1.02
CA ILE A 141 -5.46 2.48 -1.21
C ILE A 141 -4.49 2.79 -2.35
N SER A 142 -3.19 2.50 -2.17
CA SER A 142 -2.16 2.65 -3.20
C SER A 142 -2.16 4.08 -3.77
N LEU A 143 -2.45 4.28 -5.06
CA LEU A 143 -2.66 5.61 -5.67
C LEU A 143 -3.64 6.45 -4.82
N GLY A 144 -4.81 5.89 -4.50
CA GLY A 144 -5.80 6.61 -3.70
C GLY A 144 -5.31 7.01 -2.31
N GLY A 145 -4.43 6.21 -1.69
CA GLY A 145 -3.76 6.58 -0.44
C GLY A 145 -2.79 7.75 -0.61
N GLY A 146 -2.05 7.77 -1.72
CA GLY A 146 -1.19 8.89 -2.11
C GLY A 146 -1.99 10.17 -2.32
N ASN A 147 -3.15 10.07 -3.01
CA ASN A 147 -4.08 11.17 -3.20
C ASN A 147 -4.58 11.73 -1.86
N VAL A 148 -5.06 10.87 -0.94
CA VAL A 148 -5.50 11.29 0.40
C VAL A 148 -4.40 12.05 1.14
N LEU A 149 -3.17 11.52 1.19
CA LEU A 149 -2.05 12.20 1.85
C LEU A 149 -1.70 13.54 1.19
N ARG A 150 -1.71 13.60 -0.14
CA ARG A 150 -1.46 14.84 -0.90
C ARG A 150 -2.57 15.86 -0.65
N SER A 151 -3.84 15.44 -0.65
CA SER A 151 -4.99 16.30 -0.39
C SER A 151 -4.95 16.90 1.03
N LEU A 152 -4.58 16.11 2.04
CA LEU A 152 -4.41 16.59 3.41
C LEU A 152 -3.34 17.68 3.52
N VAL A 153 -2.17 17.50 2.89
CA VAL A 153 -1.10 18.51 2.93
C VAL A 153 -1.39 19.74 2.07
N GLN A 154 -2.36 19.65 1.15
CA GLN A 154 -2.89 20.77 0.37
C GLN A 154 -4.14 21.40 1.00
N GLY A 155 -4.52 20.98 2.21
CA GLY A 155 -5.57 21.60 3.01
C GLY A 155 -7.00 21.20 2.62
N VAL A 156 -7.24 20.04 2.00
CA VAL A 156 -8.58 19.46 1.92
C VAL A 156 -9.00 19.04 3.34
N PRO A 157 -10.14 19.54 3.87
CA PRO A 157 -10.42 19.51 5.30
C PRO A 157 -11.09 18.21 5.76
N PHE A 158 -10.55 17.04 5.37
CA PHE A 158 -11.04 15.77 5.88
C PHE A 158 -10.90 15.70 7.41
N ALA A 159 -11.98 15.28 8.08
CA ALA A 159 -12.04 15.17 9.54
C ALA A 159 -11.26 13.98 10.11
N ALA A 160 -11.13 12.91 9.32
CA ALA A 160 -10.29 11.74 9.62
C ALA A 160 -9.88 11.06 8.32
N ALA A 161 -8.77 10.34 8.32
CA ALA A 161 -8.33 9.61 7.14
C ALA A 161 -7.71 8.25 7.48
N GLU A 162 -7.79 7.34 6.51
CA GLU A 162 -7.10 6.06 6.47
C GLU A 162 -6.39 5.90 5.15
N VAL A 163 -5.14 5.47 5.19
CA VAL A 163 -4.32 5.23 4.01
C VAL A 163 -3.73 3.83 4.05
N VAL A 164 -3.89 3.11 2.96
CA VAL A 164 -3.55 1.69 2.85
C VAL A 164 -2.49 1.51 1.77
N GLU A 165 -1.38 0.81 2.09
CA GLU A 165 -0.29 0.41 1.19
C GLU A 165 0.13 1.50 0.17
N THR A 166 0.50 2.66 0.67
CA THR A 166 0.81 3.84 -0.14
C THR A 166 2.17 4.47 0.20
N TRP A 167 2.48 5.54 -0.49
CA TRP A 167 3.74 6.28 -0.32
C TRP A 167 3.56 7.62 0.39
N THR A 168 4.59 8.05 1.07
CA THR A 168 4.75 9.42 1.55
C THR A 168 5.74 10.22 0.68
N ASN A 169 6.66 9.50 0.01
CA ASN A 169 7.60 10.05 -0.95
C ASN A 169 7.72 9.11 -2.14
N LEU A 170 7.12 9.47 -3.28
CA LEU A 170 7.04 8.62 -4.47
C LEU A 170 8.42 8.28 -5.05
N TYR A 171 9.34 9.27 -5.07
CA TYR A 171 10.69 9.02 -5.59
C TYR A 171 11.42 7.98 -4.74
N SER A 172 11.50 8.18 -3.42
CA SER A 172 12.19 7.22 -2.56
C SER A 172 11.51 5.86 -2.50
N ALA A 173 10.19 5.81 -2.76
CA ALA A 173 9.43 4.56 -2.82
C ALA A 173 9.76 3.74 -4.07
N LEU A 174 9.83 4.38 -5.24
CA LEU A 174 10.01 3.69 -6.53
C LEU A 174 11.45 3.72 -7.08
N VAL A 175 12.27 4.66 -6.59
CA VAL A 175 13.67 4.83 -7.02
C VAL A 175 14.61 4.90 -5.79
N PRO A 176 14.54 3.91 -4.87
CA PRO A 176 15.42 3.91 -3.70
C PRO A 176 16.89 3.76 -4.14
N GLN A 177 17.77 4.57 -3.53
CA GLN A 177 19.22 4.57 -3.84
C GLN A 177 19.52 4.82 -5.33
N ASP A 178 18.70 5.67 -5.95
CA ASP A 178 18.79 6.08 -7.35
C ASP A 178 18.72 4.91 -8.35
N LEU A 179 18.16 3.76 -7.92
CA LEU A 179 17.85 2.62 -8.77
C LEU A 179 16.34 2.36 -8.79
N SER A 180 15.76 2.46 -9.97
CA SER A 180 14.32 2.27 -10.17
C SER A 180 13.89 0.83 -9.91
N LYS A 181 12.80 0.67 -9.17
CA LYS A 181 12.03 -0.57 -9.09
C LYS A 181 11.31 -0.81 -10.43
N SER A 182 12.10 -1.04 -11.46
CA SER A 182 11.65 -1.03 -12.87
C SER A 182 10.49 -1.99 -13.15
N GLY A 183 10.47 -3.16 -12.49
CA GLY A 183 9.36 -4.11 -12.62
C GLY A 183 8.07 -3.61 -11.98
N ALA A 184 8.14 -2.96 -10.81
CA ALA A 184 6.96 -2.35 -10.21
C ALA A 184 6.43 -1.19 -11.06
N ILE A 185 7.32 -0.31 -11.53
CA ILE A 185 6.95 0.81 -12.41
C ILE A 185 6.31 0.29 -13.70
N PHE A 186 6.90 -0.73 -14.34
CA PHE A 186 6.34 -1.35 -15.52
C PHE A 186 4.93 -1.90 -15.28
N ASN A 187 4.75 -2.67 -14.20
CA ASN A 187 3.45 -3.25 -13.86
C ASN A 187 2.39 -2.17 -13.59
N PHE A 188 2.77 -1.10 -12.88
CA PHE A 188 1.86 0.02 -12.59
C PHE A 188 1.45 0.74 -13.87
N LEU A 189 2.39 1.12 -14.72
CA LEU A 189 2.08 1.80 -15.98
C LEU A 189 1.28 0.92 -16.94
N SER A 190 1.51 -0.41 -16.93
CA SER A 190 0.75 -1.37 -17.75
C SER A 190 -0.68 -1.60 -17.26
N SER A 191 -1.03 -1.16 -16.05
CA SER A 191 -2.40 -1.27 -15.53
C SER A 191 -3.32 -0.14 -16.02
N VAL A 192 -2.78 0.87 -16.68
CA VAL A 192 -3.51 2.01 -17.24
C VAL A 192 -3.34 2.01 -18.76
N PRO A 193 -4.40 2.18 -19.57
CA PRO A 193 -4.30 2.36 -20.99
C PRO A 193 -3.38 3.55 -21.33
N ALA A 194 -2.51 3.38 -22.34
CA ALA A 194 -1.48 4.38 -22.67
C ALA A 194 -2.06 5.76 -23.04
N ASP A 195 -3.24 5.77 -23.67
CA ASP A 195 -3.99 6.97 -24.04
C ASP A 195 -4.69 7.65 -22.86
N ARG A 196 -4.65 7.06 -21.66
CA ARG A 196 -5.16 7.62 -20.42
C ARG A 196 -4.06 8.21 -19.52
N LEU A 197 -2.79 8.13 -19.94
CA LEU A 197 -1.68 8.72 -19.21
C LEU A 197 -1.50 10.20 -19.58
N ASP A 198 -1.38 11.05 -18.55
CA ASP A 198 -1.07 12.47 -18.70
C ASP A 198 0.32 12.66 -19.34
N PRO A 199 0.53 13.69 -20.18
CA PRO A 199 1.83 13.99 -20.78
C PRO A 199 2.99 14.08 -19.76
N SER A 200 2.74 14.53 -18.55
CA SER A 200 3.77 14.59 -17.50
C SER A 200 4.27 13.21 -17.06
N VAL A 201 3.41 12.18 -17.11
CA VAL A 201 3.80 10.77 -16.86
C VAL A 201 4.57 10.21 -18.05
N VAL A 202 4.07 10.46 -19.27
CA VAL A 202 4.70 10.01 -20.51
C VAL A 202 6.13 10.56 -20.64
N ALA A 203 6.33 11.82 -20.25
CA ALA A 203 7.64 12.48 -20.33
C ALA A 203 8.74 11.85 -19.43
N VAL A 204 8.38 11.13 -18.37
CA VAL A 204 9.35 10.57 -17.42
C VAL A 204 9.31 9.05 -17.32
N LYS A 205 8.37 8.36 -17.99
CA LYS A 205 8.16 6.92 -17.83
C LYS A 205 9.40 6.09 -18.18
N ASP A 206 10.07 6.39 -19.28
CA ASP A 206 11.23 5.63 -19.74
C ASP A 206 12.46 5.90 -18.87
N ASP A 207 12.67 7.15 -18.44
CA ASP A 207 13.69 7.52 -17.46
C ASP A 207 13.44 6.82 -16.11
N GLY A 208 12.17 6.77 -15.68
CA GLY A 208 11.74 6.04 -14.50
C GLY A 208 11.96 4.53 -14.61
N LEU A 209 11.80 3.92 -15.78
CA LEU A 209 12.06 2.50 -15.99
C LEU A 209 13.57 2.18 -16.01
N THR A 210 14.38 3.03 -16.61
CA THR A 210 15.80 2.78 -16.88
C THR A 210 16.77 3.38 -15.85
N SER A 211 16.28 4.16 -14.90
CA SER A 211 17.08 4.93 -13.93
C SER A 211 17.99 5.96 -14.60
N THR A 212 17.51 6.57 -15.66
CA THR A 212 18.18 7.67 -16.39
C THR A 212 17.54 9.00 -16.03
N ASN A 213 18.16 10.12 -16.37
CA ASN A 213 17.64 11.48 -16.14
C ASN A 213 16.95 11.62 -14.75
N LEU A 214 17.59 11.10 -13.70
CA LEU A 214 17.00 11.03 -12.36
C LEU A 214 16.56 12.38 -11.80
N GLY A 215 17.09 13.48 -12.33
CA GLY A 215 16.66 14.84 -11.99
C GLY A 215 15.17 15.06 -12.31
N ALA A 216 14.74 14.73 -13.53
CA ALA A 216 13.34 14.83 -13.97
C ALA A 216 12.43 13.89 -13.18
N VAL A 217 12.86 12.61 -13.00
CA VAL A 217 12.12 11.61 -12.23
C VAL A 217 11.95 12.05 -10.77
N LYS A 218 12.97 12.63 -10.16
CA LYS A 218 12.93 13.17 -8.80
C LYS A 218 11.97 14.36 -8.67
N GLN A 219 11.97 15.25 -9.66
CA GLN A 219 11.03 16.36 -9.69
C GLN A 219 9.59 15.89 -9.84
N PHE A 220 9.34 14.93 -10.73
CA PHE A 220 8.04 14.28 -10.90
C PHE A 220 7.56 13.67 -9.56
N GLY A 221 8.41 12.87 -8.91
CA GLY A 221 8.12 12.24 -7.62
C GLY A 221 7.89 13.27 -6.51
N ARG A 222 8.64 14.38 -6.47
CA ARG A 222 8.48 15.45 -5.47
C ARG A 222 7.10 16.08 -5.52
N LEU A 223 6.57 16.36 -6.70
CA LEU A 223 5.23 16.93 -6.89
C LEU A 223 4.11 16.01 -6.42
N ARG A 224 4.38 14.72 -6.31
CA ARG A 224 3.45 13.64 -5.93
C ARG A 224 3.72 13.06 -4.53
N SER A 225 4.55 13.77 -3.75
CA SER A 225 4.94 13.38 -2.40
C SER A 225 4.35 14.32 -1.36
N SER A 226 4.01 13.76 -0.20
CA SER A 226 3.43 14.48 0.94
C SER A 226 4.44 14.72 2.07
N SER A 227 5.54 13.95 2.12
CA SER A 227 6.48 13.87 3.26
C SER A 227 6.99 15.23 3.75
N ALA A 228 7.26 16.17 2.84
CA ALA A 228 7.78 17.49 3.19
C ALA A 228 6.80 18.35 4.04
N LEU A 229 5.50 18.10 3.93
CA LEU A 229 4.44 18.89 4.57
C LEU A 229 3.62 18.10 5.61
N LEU A 230 3.82 16.79 5.74
CA LEU A 230 3.06 15.95 6.67
C LEU A 230 3.16 16.40 8.13
N SER A 231 4.24 17.07 8.51
CA SER A 231 4.38 17.64 9.87
C SER A 231 3.37 18.75 10.18
N LYS A 232 2.69 19.31 9.17
CA LYS A 232 1.63 20.29 9.31
C LYS A 232 0.24 19.66 9.47
N VAL A 233 0.08 18.38 9.13
CA VAL A 233 -1.19 17.67 9.20
C VAL A 233 -1.57 17.38 10.64
N LYS A 234 -2.75 17.85 11.04
CA LYS A 234 -3.36 17.62 12.36
C LYS A 234 -4.52 16.64 12.30
N THR A 235 -5.02 16.34 11.11
CA THR A 235 -6.10 15.37 10.87
C THR A 235 -5.74 14.02 11.46
N PRO A 236 -6.64 13.37 12.21
CA PRO A 236 -6.47 11.98 12.63
C PRO A 236 -6.19 11.07 11.44
N LEU A 237 -5.07 10.33 11.47
CA LEU A 237 -4.58 9.55 10.34
C LEU A 237 -4.15 8.14 10.76
N TYR A 238 -4.77 7.13 10.14
CA TYR A 238 -4.41 5.74 10.33
C TYR A 238 -3.68 5.20 9.10
N PHE A 239 -2.46 4.72 9.30
CA PHE A 239 -1.65 4.08 8.27
C PHE A 239 -1.81 2.56 8.36
N PHE A 240 -2.17 1.93 7.25
CA PHE A 240 -2.19 0.48 7.07
C PHE A 240 -1.15 0.12 6.01
N GLN A 241 -0.15 -0.67 6.37
CA GLN A 241 0.95 -1.02 5.48
C GLN A 241 1.23 -2.51 5.48
N GLY A 242 1.52 -3.05 4.30
CA GLY A 242 1.89 -4.44 4.14
C GLY A 242 3.25 -4.79 4.74
N ARG A 243 3.35 -5.96 5.37
CA ARG A 243 4.60 -6.50 5.94
C ARG A 243 5.68 -6.70 4.89
N ARG A 244 5.28 -7.10 3.70
CA ARG A 244 6.13 -7.45 2.54
C ARG A 244 5.55 -6.81 1.28
N ASP A 245 5.23 -5.57 1.38
CA ASP A 245 4.88 -4.74 0.23
C ASP A 245 6.18 -4.20 -0.37
N PHE A 246 6.58 -4.71 -1.52
CA PHE A 246 7.84 -4.31 -2.14
C PHE A 246 7.69 -3.12 -3.09
N ALA A 247 6.47 -2.76 -3.44
CA ALA A 247 6.22 -1.51 -4.16
C ALA A 247 6.39 -0.31 -3.23
N PHE A 248 5.61 -0.28 -2.14
CA PHE A 248 5.66 0.75 -1.10
C PHE A 248 5.97 0.07 0.23
N ASP A 249 7.23 0.04 0.58
CA ASP A 249 7.70 -0.68 1.75
C ASP A 249 7.27 -0.01 3.08
N ILE A 250 7.49 -0.70 4.19
CA ILE A 250 7.12 -0.23 5.53
C ILE A 250 7.69 1.16 5.83
N ALA A 251 8.85 1.53 5.25
CA ALA A 251 9.48 2.82 5.49
C ALA A 251 8.56 3.99 5.10
N GLN A 252 7.71 3.84 4.08
CA GLN A 252 6.79 4.88 3.66
C GLN A 252 5.77 5.21 4.76
N ALA A 253 5.10 4.19 5.30
CA ALA A 253 4.12 4.36 6.36
C ALA A 253 4.78 4.79 7.69
N VAL A 254 5.95 4.26 8.04
CA VAL A 254 6.71 4.65 9.24
C VAL A 254 7.13 6.12 9.16
N ASN A 255 7.56 6.58 7.99
CA ASN A 255 7.90 7.99 7.76
C ASN A 255 6.68 8.89 7.98
N GLY A 256 5.55 8.56 7.35
CA GLY A 256 4.29 9.29 7.54
C GLY A 256 3.86 9.31 9.02
N TYR A 257 3.82 8.14 9.65
CA TYR A 257 3.47 8.00 11.07
C TYR A 257 4.35 8.87 11.99
N ARG A 258 5.66 8.98 11.71
CA ARG A 258 6.57 9.83 12.49
C ARG A 258 6.32 11.31 12.27
N LEU A 259 6.04 11.72 11.04
CA LEU A 259 5.90 13.13 10.65
C LEU A 259 4.58 13.75 11.11
N VAL A 260 3.45 13.05 10.97
CA VAL A 260 2.11 13.56 11.34
C VAL A 260 2.07 14.00 12.81
N LYS A 261 1.44 15.15 13.09
CA LYS A 261 1.31 15.72 14.44
C LYS A 261 -0.04 15.46 15.08
N GLY A 262 -1.07 15.16 14.29
CA GLY A 262 -2.40 14.78 14.78
C GLY A 262 -2.43 13.40 15.44
N PRO A 263 -3.61 12.97 15.91
CA PRO A 263 -3.83 11.59 16.35
C PRO A 263 -3.45 10.62 15.24
N LYS A 264 -2.73 9.56 15.57
CA LYS A 264 -2.20 8.66 14.55
C LYS A 264 -2.05 7.24 15.01
N LYS A 265 -2.20 6.30 14.08
CA LYS A 265 -1.94 4.87 14.28
C LYS A 265 -1.21 4.29 13.08
N LEU A 266 -0.53 3.17 13.31
CA LEU A 266 0.13 2.38 12.28
C LEU A 266 -0.18 0.90 12.51
N TYR A 267 -0.74 0.25 11.48
CA TYR A 267 -0.94 -1.19 11.41
C TYR A 267 -0.04 -1.76 10.31
N ILE A 268 0.83 -2.71 10.67
CA ILE A 268 1.62 -3.47 9.70
C ILE A 268 1.00 -4.85 9.56
N GLY A 269 0.43 -5.13 8.38
CA GLY A 269 -0.45 -6.25 8.11
C GLY A 269 0.07 -7.28 7.11
N ASP A 270 -0.63 -8.41 7.01
CA ASP A 270 -0.32 -9.47 6.05
C ASP A 270 -1.09 -9.27 4.73
N PHE A 271 -0.90 -8.11 4.12
CA PHE A 271 -1.44 -7.67 2.82
C PHE A 271 -0.40 -6.81 2.10
N GLY A 272 -0.72 -6.27 0.91
CA GLY A 272 0.15 -5.35 0.17
C GLY A 272 0.27 -5.70 -1.30
N HIS A 273 1.05 -4.90 -2.03
CA HIS A 273 1.47 -5.22 -3.38
C HIS A 273 2.38 -6.47 -3.40
N SER A 274 2.69 -6.96 -4.60
CA SER A 274 3.59 -8.12 -4.76
C SER A 274 4.91 -7.95 -3.92
N PRO A 275 5.36 -9.02 -3.24
CA PRO A 275 4.91 -10.42 -3.26
C PRO A 275 3.70 -10.72 -2.35
N SER A 276 3.11 -9.75 -1.71
CA SER A 276 1.85 -9.85 -0.98
C SER A 276 0.64 -9.72 -1.92
N LYS A 277 -0.54 -9.54 -1.38
CA LYS A 277 -1.78 -9.29 -2.13
C LYS A 277 -2.77 -8.50 -1.29
N PHE A 278 -3.64 -7.74 -1.92
CA PHE A 278 -4.80 -7.15 -1.27
C PHE A 278 -6.10 -7.69 -1.91
N PRO A 279 -7.11 -8.06 -1.11
CA PRO A 279 -7.11 -8.18 0.36
C PRO A 279 -6.22 -9.32 0.86
N GLY A 280 -5.60 -9.11 2.02
CA GLY A 280 -4.79 -10.10 2.70
C GLY A 280 -5.57 -10.94 3.72
N PRO A 281 -4.94 -11.94 4.37
CA PRO A 281 -5.62 -12.82 5.32
C PRO A 281 -6.11 -12.11 6.59
N ASP A 282 -5.58 -10.94 6.92
CA ASP A 282 -5.98 -10.13 8.08
C ASP A 282 -6.95 -8.98 7.74
N ILE A 283 -7.56 -8.99 6.55
CA ILE A 283 -8.44 -7.93 6.07
C ILE A 283 -9.58 -7.60 7.04
N GLN A 284 -10.17 -8.61 7.69
CA GLN A 284 -11.25 -8.39 8.65
C GLN A 284 -10.79 -7.58 9.87
N GLN A 285 -9.55 -7.79 10.33
CA GLN A 285 -8.95 -6.99 11.39
C GLN A 285 -8.69 -5.54 10.90
N VAL A 286 -8.16 -5.37 9.69
CA VAL A 286 -7.92 -4.05 9.08
C VAL A 286 -9.22 -3.26 9.01
N LEU A 287 -10.28 -3.85 8.43
CA LEU A 287 -11.59 -3.20 8.31
C LEU A 287 -12.23 -2.90 9.68
N ALA A 288 -12.06 -3.80 10.67
CA ALA A 288 -12.58 -3.56 12.01
C ALA A 288 -11.85 -2.41 12.72
N GLU A 289 -10.53 -2.29 12.55
CA GLU A 289 -9.76 -1.16 13.08
C GLU A 289 -10.17 0.15 12.40
N GLY A 290 -10.34 0.15 11.08
CA GLY A 290 -10.81 1.29 10.30
C GLY A 290 -12.21 1.74 10.73
N THR A 291 -13.17 0.81 10.86
CA THR A 291 -14.52 1.14 11.36
C THR A 291 -14.47 1.84 12.72
N ARG A 292 -13.63 1.35 13.65
CA ARG A 292 -13.45 2.01 14.96
C ARG A 292 -12.78 3.38 14.86
N TRP A 293 -11.89 3.56 13.90
CA TRP A 293 -11.24 4.85 13.66
C TRP A 293 -12.24 5.89 13.19
N PHE A 294 -13.01 5.61 12.16
CA PHE A 294 -14.05 6.52 11.67
C PHE A 294 -15.15 6.75 12.70
N ALA A 295 -15.60 5.71 13.43
CA ALA A 295 -16.56 5.88 14.51
C ALA A 295 -16.05 6.87 15.58
N ARG A 296 -14.77 6.81 15.94
CA ARG A 296 -14.18 7.74 16.90
C ARG A 296 -14.20 9.19 16.44
N TYR A 297 -13.88 9.44 15.19
CA TYR A 297 -13.63 10.80 14.71
C TYR A 297 -14.76 11.40 13.87
N LEU A 298 -15.65 10.58 13.32
CA LEU A 298 -16.78 11.05 12.53
C LEU A 298 -18.13 10.91 13.27
N LEU A 299 -18.25 9.94 14.21
CA LEU A 299 -19.47 9.78 15.04
C LEU A 299 -19.26 10.29 16.47
N GLU A 300 -18.04 10.71 16.83
CA GLU A 300 -17.67 11.16 18.16
C GLU A 300 -17.99 10.13 19.27
N THR A 301 -18.03 8.84 18.89
CA THR A 301 -18.32 7.77 19.84
C THR A 301 -17.10 7.51 20.73
N SER A 302 -17.38 7.12 21.99
CA SER A 302 -16.35 6.72 22.96
C SER A 302 -15.66 5.38 22.61
N GLY A 303 -16.13 4.68 21.56
CA GLY A 303 -15.55 3.46 21.04
C GLY A 303 -14.12 3.68 20.56
N SER A 304 -13.16 3.37 21.44
CA SER A 304 -11.75 3.62 21.13
C SER A 304 -11.22 2.60 20.14
N PRO A 305 -10.52 3.03 19.07
CA PRO A 305 -9.53 2.16 18.41
C PRO A 305 -8.62 1.57 19.50
N THR A 306 -7.99 0.41 19.27
CA THR A 306 -7.05 -0.14 20.27
C THR A 306 -6.22 0.99 20.87
N LYS A 307 -6.12 1.07 22.20
CA LYS A 307 -5.44 2.17 22.90
C LYS A 307 -3.98 2.36 22.48
N LEU A 308 -3.37 1.34 21.85
CA LEU A 308 -1.97 1.33 21.49
C LEU A 308 -1.77 1.76 20.02
N PRO A 309 -0.82 2.66 19.76
CA PRO A 309 -0.68 3.33 18.46
C PRO A 309 -0.02 2.47 17.37
N PHE A 310 0.58 1.35 17.70
CA PHE A 310 1.25 0.47 16.76
C PHE A 310 0.72 -0.96 16.85
N SER A 311 0.40 -1.54 15.70
CA SER A 311 -0.03 -2.93 15.57
C SER A 311 0.81 -3.65 14.52
N LEU A 312 1.15 -4.91 14.80
CA LEU A 312 1.88 -5.80 13.90
C LEU A 312 1.15 -7.15 13.81
N SER A 313 0.71 -7.46 12.60
CA SER A 313 0.14 -8.77 12.28
C SER A 313 1.17 -9.88 12.52
N PRO A 314 0.81 -11.04 13.07
CA PRO A 314 1.72 -12.19 13.08
C PRO A 314 1.94 -12.76 11.67
N ASP A 315 3.07 -13.42 11.44
CA ASP A 315 3.39 -14.11 10.20
C ASP A 315 3.55 -15.63 10.48
N PRO A 316 2.66 -16.49 9.98
CA PRO A 316 1.43 -16.18 9.26
C PRO A 316 0.36 -15.59 10.19
N TRP A 317 -0.68 -15.00 9.60
CA TRP A 317 -1.83 -14.46 10.34
C TRP A 317 -2.48 -15.50 11.27
N ARG A 318 -2.83 -15.08 12.50
CA ARG A 318 -3.40 -15.94 13.55
C ARG A 318 -4.61 -15.33 14.28
N GLY A 319 -5.39 -14.52 13.55
CA GLY A 319 -6.65 -13.95 14.06
C GLY A 319 -6.52 -12.69 14.92
N LYS A 320 -5.31 -12.32 15.41
CA LYS A 320 -5.11 -11.12 16.23
C LYS A 320 -3.73 -10.50 16.02
N ALA A 321 -3.68 -9.18 15.81
CA ALA A 321 -2.43 -8.44 15.76
C ALA A 321 -1.83 -8.24 17.16
N ARG A 322 -0.50 -8.21 17.23
CA ARG A 322 0.26 -7.77 18.40
C ARG A 322 0.25 -6.24 18.44
N THR A 323 0.04 -5.65 19.63
CA THR A 323 -0.06 -4.21 19.81
C THR A 323 1.06 -3.69 20.71
N TYR A 324 1.54 -2.47 20.45
CA TYR A 324 2.68 -1.88 21.12
C TYR A 324 2.44 -0.39 21.42
N LYS A 325 3.10 0.13 22.47
CA LYS A 325 3.08 1.56 22.82
C LYS A 325 3.79 2.47 21.79
N GLY A 326 4.44 1.90 20.81
CA GLY A 326 5.18 2.56 19.73
C GLY A 326 5.88 1.53 18.87
N MET A 327 6.80 1.95 18.02
CA MET A 327 7.60 1.03 17.21
C MET A 327 8.34 0.03 18.11
N PRO A 328 8.18 -1.29 17.90
CA PRO A 328 8.87 -2.29 18.71
C PRO A 328 10.38 -2.18 18.57
N PRO A 329 11.14 -2.42 19.66
CA PRO A 329 12.58 -2.36 19.61
C PRO A 329 13.15 -3.49 18.76
N THR A 330 14.18 -3.17 17.97
CA THR A 330 14.93 -4.13 17.16
C THR A 330 16.37 -4.28 17.66
N GLY A 331 16.95 -5.43 17.39
CA GLY A 331 18.39 -5.69 17.46
C GLY A 331 18.96 -5.93 16.07
N LEU A 332 20.28 -6.04 15.94
CA LEU A 332 20.93 -6.35 14.66
C LEU A 332 21.49 -7.77 14.67
N LEU A 333 21.01 -8.58 13.75
CA LEU A 333 21.66 -9.85 13.37
C LEU A 333 22.70 -9.54 12.30
N ARG A 334 23.99 -9.78 12.61
CA ARG A 334 25.10 -9.57 11.68
C ARG A 334 25.55 -10.89 11.11
N ILE A 335 25.63 -10.96 9.78
CA ILE A 335 26.06 -12.16 9.04
C ILE A 335 27.12 -11.75 8.03
N ARG A 336 28.22 -12.51 7.99
CA ARG A 336 29.26 -12.38 6.97
C ARG A 336 29.09 -13.46 5.91
N PHE A 337 29.15 -13.04 4.66
CA PHE A 337 29.20 -13.92 3.50
C PHE A 337 30.65 -13.93 2.93
N PRO A 338 31.17 -15.07 2.48
CA PRO A 338 32.53 -15.14 1.92
C PRO A 338 32.66 -14.24 0.68
N GLY A 339 33.90 -14.04 0.25
CA GLY A 339 34.20 -13.40 -1.03
C GLY A 339 33.60 -14.16 -2.20
N GLY A 340 33.47 -13.51 -3.33
CA GLY A 340 32.69 -14.07 -4.41
C GLY A 340 33.30 -13.90 -5.78
N ASN A 341 32.47 -14.04 -6.78
CA ASN A 341 32.80 -14.18 -8.18
C ASN A 341 32.78 -12.83 -8.92
N THR A 342 33.33 -12.81 -10.12
CA THR A 342 33.12 -11.77 -11.12
C THR A 342 31.87 -12.11 -11.91
N LEU A 343 30.97 -11.14 -12.09
CA LEU A 343 29.78 -11.26 -12.92
C LEU A 343 29.95 -10.51 -14.22
N THR A 344 29.32 -11.06 -15.26
CA THR A 344 29.16 -10.47 -16.59
C THR A 344 27.73 -10.68 -17.03
N GLY A 345 27.12 -9.69 -17.68
CA GLY A 345 25.72 -9.79 -18.14
C GLY A 345 24.74 -10.14 -17.02
N ILE A 346 23.82 -11.05 -17.29
CA ILE A 346 22.73 -11.47 -16.39
C ILE A 346 23.13 -12.52 -15.33
N ALA A 347 24.41 -12.82 -15.18
CA ALA A 347 24.87 -13.79 -14.19
C ALA A 347 24.56 -13.34 -12.77
N LYS A 348 24.49 -14.30 -11.84
CA LYS A 348 24.27 -14.06 -10.41
C LYS A 348 25.33 -14.70 -9.54
N SER A 349 25.67 -14.04 -8.43
CA SER A 349 26.48 -14.59 -7.35
C SER A 349 25.57 -14.97 -6.19
N GLN A 350 25.58 -16.23 -5.78
CA GLN A 350 24.81 -16.71 -4.63
C GLN A 350 25.74 -17.16 -3.52
N ARG A 351 25.42 -16.75 -2.30
CA ARG A 351 26.19 -17.05 -1.09
C ARG A 351 25.23 -17.48 0.00
N THR A 352 25.38 -18.68 0.51
CA THR A 352 24.51 -19.26 1.52
C THR A 352 25.26 -19.43 2.84
N VAL A 353 24.61 -19.07 3.93
CA VAL A 353 25.11 -19.28 5.29
C VAL A 353 24.46 -20.48 5.96
N ARG A 354 25.07 -20.96 7.05
CA ARG A 354 24.55 -22.04 7.88
C ARG A 354 23.16 -21.72 8.42
N ARG A 355 22.48 -22.75 8.92
CA ARG A 355 21.11 -22.64 9.48
C ARG A 355 21.05 -21.65 10.65
N LEU A 356 20.00 -20.85 10.68
CA LEU A 356 19.72 -19.99 11.82
C LEU A 356 19.42 -20.84 13.07
N PRO A 357 20.07 -20.56 14.22
CA PRO A 357 19.90 -21.36 15.45
C PRO A 357 18.53 -21.16 16.11
N LYS A 358 17.86 -20.03 15.83
CA LYS A 358 16.55 -19.67 16.36
C LYS A 358 15.71 -18.97 15.29
N SER A 359 14.37 -18.95 15.49
CA SER A 359 13.48 -18.12 14.66
C SER A 359 13.77 -16.65 14.92
N VAL A 360 13.73 -15.85 13.86
CA VAL A 360 13.85 -14.39 13.93
C VAL A 360 12.73 -13.77 13.12
N GLU A 361 12.24 -12.62 13.55
CA GLU A 361 11.27 -11.83 12.78
C GLU A 361 11.92 -10.48 12.47
N THR A 362 12.01 -10.13 11.19
CA THR A 362 12.57 -8.85 10.76
C THR A 362 11.60 -7.72 11.07
N LEU A 363 12.11 -6.51 11.24
CA LEU A 363 11.34 -5.28 11.20
C LEU A 363 12.28 -4.12 10.84
N GLY A 364 12.15 -3.61 9.63
CA GLY A 364 12.94 -2.52 9.11
C GLY A 364 13.91 -2.92 8.00
N SER A 365 14.72 -1.96 7.54
CA SER A 365 15.64 -2.12 6.41
C SER A 365 16.90 -2.89 6.79
N ALA A 366 17.15 -3.97 6.10
CA ALA A 366 18.47 -4.62 6.14
C ALA A 366 19.50 -3.85 5.32
N THR A 367 20.76 -3.94 5.72
CA THR A 367 21.87 -3.28 5.00
C THR A 367 22.92 -4.32 4.64
N ILE A 368 23.35 -4.30 3.38
CA ILE A 368 24.45 -5.11 2.88
C ILE A 368 25.61 -4.19 2.53
N ARG A 369 26.78 -4.45 3.12
CA ARG A 369 28.05 -3.81 2.74
C ARG A 369 28.88 -4.81 1.98
N VAL A 370 29.33 -4.44 0.79
CA VAL A 370 30.16 -5.30 -0.08
C VAL A 370 31.24 -4.46 -0.76
N LYS A 371 32.47 -4.98 -0.77
CA LYS A 371 33.54 -4.43 -1.62
C LYS A 371 33.31 -4.96 -3.03
N ALA A 372 33.34 -4.08 -4.03
CA ALA A 372 33.13 -4.43 -5.43
C ALA A 372 34.14 -3.68 -6.30
N THR A 373 34.60 -4.32 -7.36
CA THR A 373 35.39 -3.67 -8.43
C THR A 373 34.52 -3.63 -9.69
N ILE A 374 34.25 -2.44 -10.20
CA ILE A 374 33.35 -2.17 -11.29
C ILE A 374 34.13 -1.75 -12.53
N SER A 375 33.77 -2.30 -13.68
CA SER A 375 34.37 -1.96 -14.97
C SER A 375 33.38 -2.13 -16.11
N GLY A 376 33.72 -1.63 -17.32
CA GLY A 376 32.99 -1.83 -18.54
C GLY A 376 31.56 -1.27 -18.55
N GLY A 377 31.20 -0.38 -17.62
CA GLY A 377 29.87 0.24 -17.58
C GLY A 377 28.81 -0.59 -16.83
N TRP A 378 29.19 -1.37 -15.81
CA TRP A 378 28.22 -2.01 -14.92
C TRP A 378 27.40 -0.96 -14.17
N SER A 379 26.09 -0.87 -14.44
CA SER A 379 25.25 0.29 -14.06
C SER A 379 24.38 0.08 -12.85
N LYS A 380 24.19 -1.16 -12.36
CA LYS A 380 23.24 -1.45 -11.26
C LYS A 380 23.64 -2.70 -10.49
N LEU A 381 23.47 -2.69 -9.17
CA LEU A 381 23.68 -3.86 -8.32
C LEU A 381 22.44 -4.09 -7.46
N VAL A 382 21.82 -5.25 -7.63
CA VAL A 382 20.65 -5.71 -6.88
C VAL A 382 21.06 -6.82 -5.93
N ALA A 383 20.59 -6.74 -4.70
CA ALA A 383 20.75 -7.76 -3.67
C ALA A 383 19.38 -8.31 -3.26
N VAL A 384 19.24 -9.63 -3.30
CA VAL A 384 18.04 -10.35 -2.84
C VAL A 384 18.42 -11.27 -1.71
N LEU A 385 17.77 -11.09 -0.56
CA LEU A 385 17.92 -11.96 0.61
C LEU A 385 16.76 -12.96 0.65
N THR A 386 17.08 -14.24 0.54
CA THR A 386 16.11 -15.32 0.67
C THR A 386 16.40 -16.22 1.87
N ALA A 387 15.35 -16.87 2.38
CA ALA A 387 15.44 -17.88 3.41
C ALA A 387 14.80 -19.19 2.92
N ARG A 388 15.59 -20.28 2.87
CA ARG A 388 15.06 -21.62 2.64
C ARG A 388 14.74 -22.26 3.99
N THR A 389 13.47 -22.52 4.26
CA THR A 389 13.00 -23.13 5.52
C THR A 389 13.43 -24.61 5.61
N PRO A 390 13.39 -25.23 6.81
CA PRO A 390 13.65 -26.66 6.96
C PRO A 390 12.72 -27.56 6.12
N LYS A 391 11.52 -27.08 5.82
CA LYS A 391 10.52 -27.77 4.96
C LYS A 391 10.74 -27.50 3.46
N GLY A 392 11.84 -26.84 3.07
CA GLY A 392 12.20 -26.58 1.67
C GLY A 392 11.55 -25.32 1.05
N LYS A 393 10.57 -24.67 1.71
CA LYS A 393 9.96 -23.44 1.21
C LYS A 393 10.99 -22.32 1.14
N VAL A 394 11.04 -21.62 0.02
CA VAL A 394 11.85 -20.40 -0.15
C VAL A 394 10.99 -19.17 0.13
N ILE A 395 11.48 -18.29 0.99
CA ILE A 395 10.86 -17.01 1.35
C ILE A 395 11.80 -15.92 0.85
N VAL A 396 11.32 -14.98 0.06
CA VAL A 396 12.02 -13.71 -0.18
C VAL A 396 11.84 -12.87 1.08
N VAL A 397 12.95 -12.65 1.79
CA VAL A 397 12.96 -11.86 3.02
C VAL A 397 12.85 -10.39 2.66
N SER A 398 13.81 -9.91 1.86
CA SER A 398 13.82 -8.56 1.34
C SER A 398 14.77 -8.45 0.16
N GLU A 399 14.65 -7.38 -0.60
CA GLU A 399 15.55 -7.04 -1.70
C GLU A 399 15.75 -5.53 -1.79
N GLY A 400 16.78 -5.14 -2.53
CA GLY A 400 17.09 -3.75 -2.78
C GLY A 400 18.23 -3.62 -3.78
N GLY A 401 18.44 -2.43 -4.27
CA GLY A 401 19.50 -2.19 -5.24
C GLY A 401 20.11 -0.82 -5.10
N VAL A 402 21.22 -0.62 -5.78
CA VAL A 402 21.92 0.66 -5.88
C VAL A 402 22.32 0.92 -7.33
N ASN A 403 22.13 2.16 -7.76
CA ASN A 403 22.67 2.63 -9.03
C ASN A 403 24.18 2.73 -8.95
N THR A 404 24.88 2.14 -9.93
CA THR A 404 26.35 2.19 -10.07
C THR A 404 26.77 2.76 -11.41
N ALA A 405 25.84 3.39 -12.13
CA ALA A 405 26.14 4.02 -13.42
C ALA A 405 27.23 5.09 -13.26
N GLY A 406 28.25 5.03 -14.12
CA GLY A 406 29.41 5.93 -14.06
C GLY A 406 30.50 5.51 -13.08
N GLU A 407 30.26 4.57 -12.17
CA GLU A 407 31.28 4.07 -11.24
C GLU A 407 32.33 3.20 -11.94
N ARG A 408 33.59 3.34 -11.55
CA ARG A 408 34.71 2.54 -12.06
C ARG A 408 35.70 2.26 -10.93
N GLY A 409 36.34 1.07 -10.98
CA GLY A 409 37.35 0.68 -10.00
C GLY A 409 36.76 0.08 -8.72
N ALA A 410 37.50 0.17 -7.63
CA ALA A 410 37.14 -0.44 -6.35
C ALA A 410 36.25 0.47 -5.51
N HIS A 411 35.11 -0.05 -5.07
CA HIS A 411 34.13 0.67 -4.25
C HIS A 411 33.69 -0.14 -3.04
N ALA A 412 33.36 0.56 -1.95
CA ALA A 412 32.66 0.00 -0.81
C ALA A 412 31.16 0.34 -0.94
N LEU A 413 30.40 -0.54 -1.57
CA LEU A 413 28.98 -0.34 -1.82
C LEU A 413 28.14 -0.65 -0.57
N THR A 414 27.13 0.15 -0.34
CA THR A 414 26.10 -0.08 0.69
C THR A 414 24.75 -0.21 0.02
N ILE A 415 24.14 -1.40 0.09
CA ILE A 415 22.82 -1.67 -0.44
C ILE A 415 21.85 -1.72 0.73
N ARG A 416 20.85 -0.86 0.76
CA ARG A 416 19.73 -0.94 1.69
C ARG A 416 18.66 -1.78 1.03
N LEU A 417 18.24 -2.84 1.72
CA LEU A 417 17.08 -3.61 1.30
C LEU A 417 15.80 -2.88 1.77
N LEU A 418 14.70 -3.20 1.14
CA LEU A 418 13.38 -2.64 1.51
C LEU A 418 13.06 -2.95 2.97
N ASP A 419 12.33 -2.07 3.61
CA ASP A 419 11.82 -2.30 4.95
C ASP A 419 10.76 -3.40 4.93
N ASP A 420 10.97 -4.46 5.69
CA ASP A 420 10.08 -5.60 5.76
C ASP A 420 9.85 -6.09 7.19
N ALA A 421 8.85 -6.96 7.35
CA ALA A 421 8.57 -7.68 8.59
C ALA A 421 8.27 -9.15 8.27
N THR A 422 9.31 -9.98 8.20
CA THR A 422 9.24 -11.38 7.79
C THR A 422 9.67 -12.31 8.91
N LEU A 423 8.84 -13.32 9.23
CA LEU A 423 9.24 -14.40 10.13
C LEU A 423 10.11 -15.41 9.39
N ILE A 424 11.35 -15.58 9.84
CA ILE A 424 12.29 -16.57 9.36
C ILE A 424 12.37 -17.69 10.40
N PRO A 425 11.88 -18.92 10.09
CA PRO A 425 11.85 -20.02 11.05
C PRO A 425 13.24 -20.49 11.46
N ARG A 426 13.36 -21.04 12.68
CA ARG A 426 14.55 -21.78 13.14
C ARG A 426 14.98 -22.83 12.11
N GLY A 427 16.28 -22.96 11.89
CA GLY A 427 16.85 -23.93 10.96
C GLY A 427 16.84 -23.49 9.49
N SER A 428 16.29 -22.29 9.18
CA SER A 428 16.33 -21.76 7.81
C SER A 428 17.77 -21.42 7.39
N LYS A 429 18.07 -21.61 6.09
CA LYS A 429 19.32 -21.19 5.46
C LYS A 429 19.10 -19.87 4.75
N LEU A 430 19.89 -18.85 5.07
CA LEU A 430 19.87 -17.58 4.38
C LEU A 430 20.79 -17.61 3.15
N THR A 431 20.29 -17.11 2.03
CA THR A 431 21.07 -16.92 0.80
C THR A 431 21.01 -15.45 0.39
N LEU A 432 22.19 -14.86 0.19
CA LEU A 432 22.34 -13.56 -0.43
C LEU A 432 22.66 -13.78 -1.91
N THR A 433 21.80 -13.24 -2.78
CA THR A 433 22.03 -13.19 -4.23
C THR A 433 22.41 -11.76 -4.62
N LEU A 434 23.51 -11.59 -5.35
CA LEU A 434 23.95 -10.35 -5.97
C LEU A 434 23.87 -10.50 -7.47
N ALA A 435 23.22 -9.57 -8.16
CA ALA A 435 22.97 -9.62 -9.61
C ALA A 435 22.69 -8.24 -10.18
N SER A 436 22.39 -8.16 -11.47
CA SER A 436 21.90 -6.96 -12.14
C SER A 436 20.36 -6.79 -12.03
N SER A 437 19.66 -7.80 -11.52
CA SER A 437 18.19 -7.84 -11.44
C SER A 437 17.70 -8.71 -10.29
N SER A 438 16.38 -8.79 -10.07
CA SER A 438 15.76 -9.62 -9.03
C SER A 438 15.73 -11.12 -9.39
N LEU A 439 16.81 -11.70 -9.84
CA LEU A 439 16.89 -13.08 -10.35
C LEU A 439 16.50 -14.18 -9.34
N ALA A 440 16.36 -13.86 -8.06
CA ALA A 440 15.94 -14.84 -7.03
C ALA A 440 14.41 -14.96 -6.92
N GLN A 441 13.65 -14.12 -7.62
CA GLN A 441 12.20 -14.08 -7.58
C GLN A 441 11.55 -14.82 -8.75
N ASN A 442 10.23 -15.02 -8.66
CA ASN A 442 9.41 -15.42 -9.79
C ASN A 442 9.46 -14.33 -10.88
N PRO A 443 9.67 -14.68 -12.16
CA PRO A 443 9.70 -13.71 -13.25
C PRO A 443 8.48 -12.77 -13.30
N ALA A 444 7.29 -13.24 -12.91
CA ALA A 444 6.08 -12.42 -12.87
C ALA A 444 6.09 -11.31 -11.78
N ASN A 445 7.02 -11.39 -10.83
CA ASN A 445 7.09 -10.49 -9.66
C ASN A 445 8.47 -9.86 -9.50
N LEU A 446 9.24 -9.74 -10.58
CA LEU A 446 10.55 -9.09 -10.53
C LEU A 446 10.40 -7.62 -10.19
N LEU A 447 11.04 -7.19 -9.09
CA LEU A 447 11.04 -5.79 -8.69
C LEU A 447 12.03 -4.96 -9.55
N TYR A 448 13.21 -5.52 -9.81
CA TYR A 448 14.25 -4.94 -10.66
C TYR A 448 14.40 -5.79 -11.93
N LEU A 449 14.01 -5.23 -13.07
CA LEU A 449 14.10 -5.91 -14.36
C LEU A 449 15.55 -6.07 -14.82
N ASP A 450 15.76 -7.07 -15.64
CA ASP A 450 17.05 -7.28 -16.29
C ASP A 450 17.18 -6.40 -17.53
N LEU A 451 17.55 -5.14 -17.31
CA LEU A 451 17.75 -4.17 -18.38
C LEU A 451 19.14 -4.33 -19.00
N PRO A 452 19.30 -4.10 -20.30
CA PRO A 452 20.57 -4.24 -21.02
C PRO A 452 21.71 -3.46 -20.37
N MET A 453 22.91 -4.04 -20.41
CA MET A 453 24.17 -3.41 -20.03
C MET A 453 25.19 -3.60 -21.15
N PRO A 454 26.25 -2.76 -21.23
CA PRO A 454 27.31 -2.95 -22.20
C PRO A 454 27.92 -4.35 -22.14
N PRO A 455 28.30 -4.98 -23.25
CA PRO A 455 28.92 -6.32 -23.25
C PRO A 455 30.20 -6.41 -22.44
N ALA A 456 30.92 -5.29 -22.29
CA ALA A 456 32.13 -5.18 -21.46
C ALA A 456 31.87 -5.04 -19.96
N ALA A 457 30.59 -4.88 -19.53
CA ALA A 457 30.22 -4.68 -18.12
C ALA A 457 30.67 -5.85 -17.26
N ARG A 458 31.40 -5.53 -16.17
CA ARG A 458 31.93 -6.48 -15.20
C ARG A 458 31.82 -5.93 -13.80
N ILE A 459 31.52 -6.80 -12.84
CA ILE A 459 31.60 -6.50 -11.42
C ILE A 459 32.18 -7.68 -10.66
N ALA A 460 33.23 -7.46 -9.90
CA ALA A 460 33.86 -8.46 -9.03
C ALA A 460 33.55 -8.14 -7.57
N PHE A 461 33.25 -9.15 -6.75
CA PHE A 461 32.85 -8.99 -5.36
C PHE A 461 33.87 -9.55 -4.38
N GLY A 462 34.16 -8.78 -3.35
CA GLY A 462 34.78 -9.25 -2.11
C GLY A 462 33.73 -9.82 -1.13
N PRO A 463 34.14 -10.03 0.14
CA PRO A 463 33.21 -10.43 1.19
C PRO A 463 32.09 -9.42 1.39
N ALA A 464 30.92 -9.92 1.76
CA ALA A 464 29.75 -9.08 2.07
C ALA A 464 29.34 -9.22 3.54
N GLN A 465 28.85 -8.14 4.13
CA GLN A 465 28.32 -8.11 5.48
C GLN A 465 26.85 -7.67 5.45
N LEU A 466 25.96 -8.52 5.95
CA LEU A 466 24.57 -8.21 6.20
C LEU A 466 24.39 -7.72 7.64
N SER A 467 23.62 -6.64 7.81
CA SER A 467 23.07 -6.19 9.07
C SER A 467 21.54 -6.23 8.95
N LEU A 468 20.90 -7.18 9.62
CA LEU A 468 19.46 -7.44 9.53
C LEU A 468 18.77 -7.02 10.83
N PRO A 469 17.89 -6.01 10.80
CA PRO A 469 17.07 -5.63 11.95
C PRO A 469 16.09 -6.76 12.29
N VAL A 470 16.09 -7.19 13.55
CA VAL A 470 15.18 -8.23 14.05
C VAL A 470 14.50 -7.77 15.32
N LEU A 471 13.23 -8.11 15.47
CA LEU A 471 12.50 -7.84 16.70
C LEU A 471 13.21 -8.45 17.90
N ARG A 472 13.39 -7.64 18.94
CA ARG A 472 13.80 -8.18 20.24
C ARG A 472 12.61 -8.94 20.82
N ALA A 473 12.85 -10.14 21.37
CA ALA A 473 11.85 -10.82 22.17
C ALA A 473 11.34 -9.84 23.26
N PRO A 474 10.02 -9.80 23.56
CA PRO A 474 9.56 -9.05 24.71
C PRO A 474 10.33 -9.55 25.92
N VAL A 475 10.95 -8.63 26.67
CA VAL A 475 11.53 -8.95 27.95
C VAL A 475 10.34 -9.38 28.80
N SER A 476 10.24 -10.69 29.08
CA SER A 476 9.29 -11.20 30.06
C SER A 476 9.60 -10.49 31.38
N ARG A 477 8.72 -9.57 31.77
CA ARG A 477 8.70 -9.04 33.14
C ARG A 477 8.04 -10.04 34.04
#